data_4ee57e6703411c5b66654b1f7873dcf0
#
_entry.id   4ee57e6703411c5b66654b1f7873dcf0
#
_cell.length_a   1.000
_cell.length_b   1.000
_cell.length_c   1.000
_cell.angle_alpha   90.00
_cell.angle_beta   90.00
_cell.angle_gamma   90.00
#
_symmetry.space_group_name_H-M   'P 1'
#
loop_
_entity.id
_entity.type
_entity.pdbx_description
1 polymer ?
#
loop_
_entity_poly.entity_id
_entity_poly.type
_entity_poly.pdbx_seq_one_letter_code
_entity_poly.pdbx_strand_id
1 'polypeptide(L)'
;PGSLVGSEMCIRDRAEAVVTDDWWFGFEQEYFFTNKDGSPLGWEEGEPRPQGDYYCGVGADNVSGREVSEAHLEACLDAGITLTGTNAEVALGQWEYQCFGKGIKAADDLWVSRYLLYKIAEEYGVGVNIHPKPKKGDWNGSGMHTNFSNEEMRSKGSEELFSSICEKLGKVHQDGIAAYGSDNDQRLTGLHETQKITEFSYGVS
;
A
#
# COMPACT_ATOMS: atom_id res chain seq x y z
N PRO A 1 15.68 -25.98 -9.85
CA PRO A 1 15.36 -24.71 -9.24
C PRO A 1 15.47 -23.62 -10.29
N GLY A 2 14.32 -23.27 -10.87
CA GLY A 2 14.25 -22.14 -11.79
C GLY A 2 14.55 -20.86 -11.00
N SER A 3 15.47 -20.05 -11.52
CA SER A 3 15.85 -18.79 -10.92
C SER A 3 14.63 -17.86 -10.82
N LEU A 4 14.20 -17.54 -9.60
CA LEU A 4 13.18 -16.52 -9.32
C LEU A 4 13.52 -15.16 -9.99
N VAL A 5 14.82 -14.86 -10.09
CA VAL A 5 15.36 -13.67 -10.76
C VAL A 5 14.93 -13.59 -12.24
N GLY A 6 14.84 -14.70 -12.95
CA GLY A 6 14.42 -14.70 -14.36
C GLY A 6 12.93 -14.41 -14.55
N SER A 7 12.07 -14.81 -13.60
CA SER A 7 10.62 -14.54 -13.71
C SER A 7 10.27 -13.10 -13.37
N GLU A 8 10.93 -12.48 -12.41
CA GLU A 8 10.71 -11.07 -12.04
C GLU A 8 11.19 -10.13 -13.14
N MET A 9 12.36 -10.37 -13.72
CA MET A 9 12.81 -9.62 -14.90
C MET A 9 11.81 -9.72 -16.05
N CYS A 10 11.27 -10.92 -16.34
CA CYS A 10 10.26 -11.09 -17.37
C CYS A 10 8.95 -10.33 -17.10
N ILE A 11 8.56 -10.15 -15.82
CA ILE A 11 7.37 -9.37 -15.44
C ILE A 11 7.63 -7.89 -15.70
N ARG A 12 8.76 -7.36 -15.23
CA ARG A 12 9.15 -5.96 -15.45
C ARG A 12 9.28 -5.64 -16.95
N ASP A 13 9.97 -6.46 -17.71
CA ASP A 13 10.13 -6.27 -19.17
C ASP A 13 8.78 -6.25 -19.90
N ARG A 14 7.83 -7.10 -19.51
CA ARG A 14 6.47 -7.07 -20.08
C ARG A 14 5.70 -5.82 -19.68
N ALA A 15 5.84 -5.37 -18.45
CA ALA A 15 5.21 -4.12 -18.01
C ALA A 15 5.79 -2.93 -18.78
N GLU A 16 7.11 -2.85 -18.92
CA GLU A 16 7.80 -1.79 -19.67
C GLU A 16 7.37 -1.72 -21.14
N ALA A 17 7.05 -2.86 -21.75
CA ALA A 17 6.56 -2.93 -23.14
C ALA A 17 5.15 -2.35 -23.34
N VAL A 18 4.33 -2.23 -22.30
CA VAL A 18 2.93 -1.80 -22.39
C VAL A 18 2.61 -0.54 -21.57
N VAL A 19 3.43 -0.22 -20.59
CA VAL A 19 3.24 0.96 -19.73
C VAL A 19 4.12 2.10 -20.25
N THR A 20 3.47 3.16 -20.72
CA THR A 20 4.13 4.39 -21.19
C THR A 20 4.02 5.48 -20.14
N ASP A 21 4.76 6.60 -20.30
CA ASP A 21 4.70 7.75 -19.40
C ASP A 21 3.35 8.49 -19.39
N ASP A 22 2.46 8.14 -20.32
CA ASP A 22 1.06 8.57 -20.28
C ASP A 22 0.31 8.00 -19.05
N TRP A 23 0.68 6.80 -18.59
CA TRP A 23 0.11 6.20 -17.40
C TRP A 23 0.73 6.83 -16.13
N TRP A 24 -0.13 7.39 -15.30
CA TRP A 24 0.20 7.89 -13.97
C TRP A 24 -0.31 6.94 -12.92
N PHE A 25 0.50 6.68 -11.92
CA PHE A 25 0.16 5.81 -10.80
C PHE A 25 0.40 6.51 -9.47
N GLY A 26 -0.52 6.28 -8.53
CA GLY A 26 -0.38 6.64 -7.13
C GLY A 26 -0.58 5.38 -6.28
N PHE A 27 0.39 5.06 -5.45
CA PHE A 27 0.35 3.92 -4.53
C PHE A 27 0.23 4.44 -3.11
N GLU A 28 -0.76 3.92 -2.39
CA GLU A 28 -1.00 4.22 -0.98
C GLU A 28 -0.60 2.99 -0.18
N GLN A 29 0.66 2.95 0.28
CA GLN A 29 1.21 1.79 0.95
C GLN A 29 1.00 1.89 2.45
N GLU A 30 0.11 1.03 2.96
CA GLU A 30 -0.06 0.81 4.39
C GLU A 30 0.98 -0.17 4.94
N TYR A 31 1.36 0.01 6.19
CA TYR A 31 2.29 -0.86 6.91
C TYR A 31 2.17 -0.65 8.43
N PHE A 32 2.67 -1.61 9.20
CA PHE A 32 2.86 -1.43 10.65
C PHE A 32 4.34 -1.28 10.97
N PHE A 33 4.66 -0.36 11.86
CA PHE A 33 5.90 -0.49 12.61
C PHE A 33 5.73 -1.56 13.69
N THR A 34 6.80 -2.30 13.97
CA THR A 34 6.78 -3.39 14.94
C THR A 34 7.95 -3.29 15.94
N ASN A 35 7.69 -3.79 17.13
CA ASN A 35 8.72 -4.07 18.11
C ASN A 35 9.57 -5.27 17.68
N LYS A 36 10.67 -5.53 18.40
CA LYS A 36 11.58 -6.65 18.10
C LYS A 36 10.93 -8.04 18.24
N ASP A 37 9.88 -8.14 19.03
CA ASP A 37 9.08 -9.38 19.18
C ASP A 37 8.01 -9.56 18.10
N GLY A 38 7.89 -8.59 17.17
CA GLY A 38 6.92 -8.59 16.09
C GLY A 38 5.54 -8.00 16.45
N SER A 39 5.33 -7.59 17.71
CA SER A 39 4.11 -6.86 18.09
C SER A 39 4.09 -5.47 17.44
N PRO A 40 2.90 -4.91 17.12
CA PRO A 40 2.81 -3.54 16.62
C PRO A 40 3.44 -2.53 17.59
N LEU A 41 4.10 -1.52 17.05
CA LEU A 41 4.71 -0.47 17.85
C LEU A 41 3.65 0.32 18.61
N GLY A 42 3.86 0.54 19.91
CA GLY A 42 2.90 1.19 20.80
C GLY A 42 1.94 0.21 21.49
N TRP A 43 2.14 -1.12 21.33
CA TRP A 43 1.31 -2.16 21.94
C TRP A 43 2.03 -2.89 23.11
N GLU A 44 3.03 -2.28 23.69
CA GLU A 44 3.87 -2.90 24.73
C GLU A 44 3.07 -3.27 25.99
N GLU A 45 1.98 -2.54 26.27
CA GLU A 45 1.09 -2.80 27.41
C GLU A 45 -0.12 -3.69 27.05
N GLY A 46 -0.14 -4.25 25.83
CA GLY A 46 -1.24 -5.07 25.31
C GLY A 46 -2.02 -4.41 24.16
N GLU A 47 -3.18 -4.92 23.85
CA GLU A 47 -4.03 -4.34 22.79
C GLU A 47 -4.50 -2.93 23.20
N PRO A 48 -4.28 -1.92 22.34
CA PRO A 48 -4.72 -0.55 22.61
C PRO A 48 -6.24 -0.41 22.45
N ARG A 49 -6.75 0.81 22.52
CA ARG A 49 -8.14 1.14 22.21
C ARG A 49 -8.54 0.56 20.85
N PRO A 50 -9.84 0.27 20.62
CA PRO A 50 -10.33 -0.12 19.30
C PRO A 50 -9.85 0.82 18.19
N GLN A 51 -9.67 0.25 16.98
CA GLN A 51 -9.24 1.01 15.80
C GLN A 51 -10.22 2.12 15.42
N GLY A 52 -9.74 3.08 14.63
CA GLY A 52 -10.50 4.21 14.12
C GLY A 52 -10.00 5.54 14.65
N ASP A 53 -9.93 5.71 15.96
CA ASP A 53 -9.53 6.97 16.61
C ASP A 53 -8.07 7.38 16.36
N TYR A 54 -7.27 6.51 15.76
CA TYR A 54 -5.86 6.77 15.42
C TYR A 54 -5.67 7.37 14.03
N TYR A 55 -6.70 7.28 13.17
CA TYR A 55 -6.62 7.74 11.79
C TYR A 55 -6.30 9.24 11.69
N CYS A 56 -5.25 9.56 10.94
CA CYS A 56 -4.68 10.92 10.85
C CYS A 56 -4.38 11.54 12.23
N GLY A 57 -4.12 10.70 13.24
CA GLY A 57 -3.96 11.11 14.63
C GLY A 57 -2.78 12.04 14.85
N VAL A 58 -2.93 12.92 15.85
CA VAL A 58 -1.90 13.84 16.33
C VAL A 58 -1.83 13.73 17.86
N GLY A 59 -0.63 13.81 18.38
CA GLY A 59 -0.35 13.69 19.82
C GLY A 59 0.13 12.29 20.23
N ALA A 60 0.90 12.23 21.30
CA ALA A 60 1.58 11.00 21.73
C ALA A 60 0.64 9.84 22.08
N ASP A 61 -0.58 10.13 22.51
CA ASP A 61 -1.59 9.11 22.84
C ASP A 61 -2.27 8.50 21.61
N ASN A 62 -2.05 9.09 20.44
CA ASN A 62 -2.77 8.74 19.20
C ASN A 62 -1.87 8.16 18.12
N VAL A 63 -0.55 8.32 18.21
CA VAL A 63 0.39 7.81 17.19
C VAL A 63 1.63 7.23 17.84
N SER A 64 2.20 6.24 17.18
CA SER A 64 3.50 5.65 17.50
C SER A 64 4.33 5.53 16.23
N GLY A 65 5.61 5.95 16.25
CA GLY A 65 6.52 5.84 15.10
C GLY A 65 6.49 7.02 14.13
N ARG A 66 5.95 8.19 14.48
CA ARG A 66 5.92 9.40 13.62
C ARG A 66 7.29 9.80 13.13
N GLU A 67 8.28 9.83 14.02
CA GLU A 67 9.65 10.21 13.70
C GLU A 67 10.26 9.29 12.62
N VAL A 68 9.93 8.00 12.63
CA VAL A 68 10.41 7.03 11.63
C VAL A 68 9.70 7.26 10.29
N SER A 69 8.39 7.50 10.32
CA SER A 69 7.59 7.80 9.12
C SER A 69 8.07 9.10 8.43
N GLU A 70 8.34 10.15 9.21
CA GLU A 70 8.84 11.44 8.70
C GLU A 70 10.27 11.30 8.16
N ALA A 71 11.16 10.60 8.85
CA ALA A 71 12.52 10.32 8.37
C ALA A 71 12.51 9.50 7.05
N HIS A 72 11.58 8.54 6.92
CA HIS A 72 11.38 7.82 5.67
C HIS A 72 10.89 8.74 4.54
N LEU A 73 9.94 9.62 4.81
CA LEU A 73 9.47 10.62 3.85
C LEU A 73 10.64 11.48 3.33
N GLU A 74 11.45 12.02 4.23
CA GLU A 74 12.62 12.84 3.88
C GLU A 74 13.62 12.04 3.03
N ALA A 75 13.95 10.81 3.43
CA ALA A 75 14.87 9.96 2.69
C ALA A 75 14.39 9.64 1.26
N CYS A 76 13.08 9.44 1.08
CA CYS A 76 12.49 9.24 -0.24
C CYS A 76 12.58 10.50 -1.11
N LEU A 77 12.27 11.67 -0.55
CA LEU A 77 12.37 12.94 -1.26
C LEU A 77 13.81 13.24 -1.67
N ASP A 78 14.76 12.99 -0.79
CA ASP A 78 16.21 13.15 -1.09
C ASP A 78 16.68 12.17 -2.18
N ALA A 79 16.10 10.99 -2.26
CA ALA A 79 16.34 10.01 -3.33
C ALA A 79 15.65 10.38 -4.66
N GLY A 80 14.89 11.47 -4.72
CA GLY A 80 14.14 11.89 -5.91
C GLY A 80 12.88 11.08 -6.19
N ILE A 81 12.36 10.40 -5.17
CA ILE A 81 11.07 9.71 -5.22
C ILE A 81 9.98 10.70 -4.81
N THR A 82 8.91 10.78 -5.59
CA THR A 82 7.79 11.67 -5.27
C THR A 82 6.87 10.98 -4.25
N LEU A 83 7.07 11.28 -2.97
CA LEU A 83 6.07 11.02 -1.95
C LEU A 83 5.17 12.23 -1.81
N THR A 84 3.85 12.02 -1.86
CA THR A 84 2.85 13.09 -1.78
C THR A 84 2.29 13.28 -0.38
N GLY A 85 2.54 12.34 0.52
CA GLY A 85 2.15 12.42 1.91
C GLY A 85 2.50 11.18 2.73
N THR A 86 2.28 11.29 4.03
CA THR A 86 2.24 10.19 4.99
C THR A 86 1.23 10.49 6.08
N ASN A 87 0.54 9.49 6.58
CA ASN A 87 -0.45 9.60 7.64
C ASN A 87 -0.44 8.39 8.57
N ALA A 88 -0.85 8.61 9.80
CA ALA A 88 -1.20 7.52 10.70
C ALA A 88 -2.50 6.87 10.23
N GLU A 89 -2.56 5.55 10.34
CA GLU A 89 -3.70 4.73 9.95
C GLU A 89 -4.59 4.36 11.14
N VAL A 90 -5.64 3.55 10.89
CA VAL A 90 -6.72 3.27 11.85
C VAL A 90 -6.29 2.53 13.11
N ALA A 91 -5.13 1.86 13.10
CA ALA A 91 -4.57 1.18 14.26
C ALA A 91 -3.31 1.89 14.79
N LEU A 92 -3.10 1.84 16.09
CA LEU A 92 -1.86 2.37 16.68
C LEU A 92 -0.63 1.65 16.13
N GLY A 93 0.35 2.41 15.64
CA GLY A 93 1.55 1.88 14.99
C GLY A 93 1.37 1.56 13.50
N GLN A 94 0.15 1.70 12.96
CA GLN A 94 -0.11 1.60 11.54
C GLN A 94 0.06 2.96 10.85
N TRP A 95 0.72 2.95 9.71
CA TRP A 95 1.03 4.11 8.90
C TRP A 95 0.78 3.84 7.43
N GLU A 96 0.65 4.91 6.67
CA GLU A 96 0.56 4.90 5.22
C GLU A 96 1.48 5.98 4.64
N TYR A 97 2.05 5.72 3.46
CA TYR A 97 2.66 6.76 2.63
C TYR A 97 2.15 6.67 1.20
N GLN A 98 2.07 7.81 0.51
CA GLN A 98 1.61 7.92 -0.85
C GLN A 98 2.78 8.20 -1.78
N CYS A 99 3.03 7.26 -2.72
CA CYS A 99 4.08 7.33 -3.73
C CYS A 99 3.45 7.57 -5.10
N PHE A 100 3.92 8.60 -5.81
CA PHE A 100 3.43 8.95 -7.15
C PHE A 100 4.53 8.81 -8.19
N GLY A 101 4.17 8.30 -9.37
CA GLY A 101 5.09 8.21 -10.51
C GLY A 101 4.38 8.05 -11.86
N LYS A 102 5.18 8.12 -12.93
CA LYS A 102 4.73 7.94 -14.30
C LYS A 102 5.41 6.72 -14.92
N GLY A 103 4.67 5.99 -15.74
CA GLY A 103 5.20 4.83 -16.42
C GLY A 103 5.72 3.76 -15.46
N ILE A 104 6.69 2.99 -15.93
CA ILE A 104 7.30 1.91 -15.14
C ILE A 104 8.09 2.44 -13.93
N LYS A 105 8.59 3.69 -14.01
CA LYS A 105 9.31 4.33 -12.91
C LYS A 105 8.48 4.35 -11.63
N ALA A 106 7.17 4.48 -11.71
CA ALA A 106 6.29 4.45 -10.53
C ALA A 106 6.46 3.16 -9.71
N ALA A 107 6.54 2.00 -10.38
CA ALA A 107 6.76 0.72 -9.73
C ALA A 107 8.18 0.58 -9.17
N ASP A 108 9.20 1.05 -9.91
CA ASP A 108 10.58 1.07 -9.44
C ASP A 108 10.71 1.95 -8.19
N ASP A 109 10.13 3.15 -8.20
CA ASP A 109 10.13 4.07 -7.04
C ASP A 109 9.43 3.48 -5.82
N LEU A 110 8.30 2.77 -6.02
CA LEU A 110 7.63 2.05 -4.93
C LEU A 110 8.56 1.01 -4.27
N TRP A 111 9.28 0.23 -5.05
CA TRP A 111 10.21 -0.76 -4.50
C TRP A 111 11.40 -0.13 -3.79
N VAL A 112 11.94 0.97 -4.31
CA VAL A 112 13.00 1.74 -3.63
C VAL A 112 12.48 2.36 -2.34
N SER A 113 11.25 2.92 -2.34
CA SER A 113 10.65 3.48 -1.14
C SER A 113 10.43 2.42 -0.05
N ARG A 114 10.01 1.20 -0.40
CA ARG A 114 9.93 0.08 0.55
C ARG A 114 11.30 -0.28 1.13
N TYR A 115 12.34 -0.33 0.30
CA TYR A 115 13.70 -0.56 0.76
C TYR A 115 14.15 0.51 1.75
N LEU A 116 13.92 1.79 1.43
CA LEU A 116 14.24 2.90 2.31
C LEU A 116 13.46 2.84 3.62
N LEU A 117 12.19 2.43 3.58
CA LEU A 117 11.38 2.26 4.79
C LEU A 117 12.00 1.25 5.75
N TYR A 118 12.41 0.08 5.25
CA TYR A 118 13.09 -0.92 6.07
C TYR A 118 14.43 -0.42 6.60
N LYS A 119 15.22 0.28 5.75
CA LYS A 119 16.52 0.81 6.12
C LYS A 119 16.42 1.89 7.20
N ILE A 120 15.49 2.81 7.06
CA ILE A 120 15.25 3.86 8.07
C ILE A 120 14.73 3.24 9.37
N ALA A 121 13.77 2.32 9.30
CA ALA A 121 13.24 1.63 10.48
C ALA A 121 14.35 0.90 11.26
N GLU A 122 15.34 0.30 10.58
CA GLU A 122 16.52 -0.31 11.19
C GLU A 122 17.32 0.70 12.04
N GLU A 123 17.51 1.92 11.55
CA GLU A 123 18.23 2.99 12.27
C GLU A 123 17.53 3.41 13.57
N TYR A 124 16.19 3.32 13.60
CA TYR A 124 15.37 3.58 14.79
C TYR A 124 15.13 2.34 15.68
N GLY A 125 15.63 1.19 15.26
CA GLY A 125 15.50 -0.07 16.02
C GLY A 125 14.08 -0.65 16.01
N VAL A 126 13.24 -0.29 15.04
CA VAL A 126 11.90 -0.83 14.84
C VAL A 126 11.86 -1.71 13.58
N GLY A 127 10.90 -2.64 13.53
CA GLY A 127 10.62 -3.44 12.35
C GLY A 127 9.51 -2.82 11.48
N VAL A 128 9.37 -3.35 10.26
CA VAL A 128 8.29 -3.00 9.32
C VAL A 128 7.55 -4.26 8.91
N ASN A 129 6.24 -4.22 8.95
CA ASN A 129 5.36 -5.30 8.52
C ASN A 129 4.38 -4.80 7.45
N ILE A 130 4.52 -5.28 6.21
CA ILE A 130 3.64 -4.99 5.07
C ILE A 130 2.74 -6.19 4.71
N HIS A 131 2.57 -7.13 5.62
CA HIS A 131 1.67 -8.27 5.41
C HIS A 131 0.22 -7.78 5.25
N PRO A 132 -0.60 -8.37 4.37
CA PRO A 132 -1.98 -7.89 4.16
C PRO A 132 -2.87 -7.99 5.40
N LYS A 133 -2.55 -8.86 6.37
CA LYS A 133 -3.21 -8.94 7.68
C LYS A 133 -2.16 -9.03 8.81
N PRO A 134 -1.55 -7.91 9.19
CA PRO A 134 -0.46 -7.89 10.20
C PRO A 134 -0.95 -8.31 11.59
N LYS A 135 -2.17 -7.95 11.95
CA LYS A 135 -2.82 -8.33 13.21
C LYS A 135 -4.12 -9.07 12.90
N LYS A 136 -4.26 -10.28 13.44
CA LYS A 136 -5.50 -11.08 13.36
C LYS A 136 -6.55 -10.55 14.34
N GLY A 137 -7.81 -10.94 14.11
CA GLY A 137 -8.94 -10.51 14.92
C GLY A 137 -9.64 -9.28 14.36
N ASP A 138 -10.22 -8.47 15.22
CA ASP A 138 -11.05 -7.30 14.86
C ASP A 138 -10.18 -6.06 14.54
N TRP A 139 -9.23 -6.22 13.63
CA TRP A 139 -8.31 -5.18 13.18
C TRP A 139 -8.29 -5.11 11.65
N ASN A 140 -8.13 -3.90 11.10
CA ASN A 140 -7.94 -3.73 9.66
C ASN A 140 -6.69 -4.45 9.16
N GLY A 141 -6.64 -4.76 7.88
CA GLY A 141 -5.44 -5.18 7.19
C GLY A 141 -4.56 -4.01 6.79
N SER A 142 -3.48 -4.31 6.11
CA SER A 142 -2.67 -3.34 5.39
C SER A 142 -2.77 -3.62 3.89
N GLY A 143 -3.19 -2.64 3.13
CA GLY A 143 -3.31 -2.72 1.69
C GLY A 143 -2.25 -1.88 0.97
N MET A 144 -2.33 -1.93 -0.34
CA MET A 144 -1.72 -0.93 -1.19
C MET A 144 -2.75 -0.49 -2.21
N HIS A 145 -3.43 0.60 -1.93
CA HIS A 145 -4.31 1.22 -2.90
C HIS A 145 -3.51 1.59 -4.15
N THR A 146 -4.07 1.28 -5.33
CA THR A 146 -3.44 1.63 -6.59
C THR A 146 -4.34 2.55 -7.38
N ASN A 147 -3.99 3.82 -7.41
CA ASN A 147 -4.62 4.82 -8.26
C ASN A 147 -3.93 4.83 -9.61
N PHE A 148 -4.67 4.96 -10.69
CA PHE A 148 -4.10 5.04 -12.04
C PHE A 148 -4.92 5.92 -12.96
N SER A 149 -4.26 6.55 -13.92
CA SER A 149 -4.93 7.28 -14.99
C SER A 149 -4.06 7.36 -16.24
N ASN A 150 -4.71 7.44 -17.40
CA ASN A 150 -4.08 7.82 -18.65
C ASN A 150 -4.61 9.18 -19.13
N GLU A 151 -4.11 9.69 -20.25
CA GLU A 151 -4.50 10.99 -20.81
C GLU A 151 -6.01 11.08 -21.09
N GLU A 152 -6.62 10.01 -21.60
CA GLU A 152 -8.06 10.00 -21.87
C GLU A 152 -8.88 10.13 -20.59
N MET A 153 -8.50 9.43 -19.51
CA MET A 153 -9.15 9.52 -18.21
C MET A 153 -9.02 10.92 -17.61
N ARG A 154 -7.86 11.56 -17.76
CA ARG A 154 -7.60 12.90 -17.24
C ARG A 154 -8.28 14.02 -18.01
N SER A 155 -8.33 13.90 -19.36
CA SER A 155 -8.80 14.97 -20.25
C SER A 155 -10.27 14.83 -20.66
N LYS A 156 -10.81 13.61 -20.72
CA LYS A 156 -12.16 13.28 -21.21
C LYS A 156 -12.94 12.38 -20.26
N GLY A 157 -12.53 12.32 -18.99
CA GLY A 157 -13.18 11.46 -18.00
C GLY A 157 -14.69 11.67 -17.97
N SER A 158 -15.43 10.57 -18.04
CA SER A 158 -16.88 10.54 -17.89
C SER A 158 -17.30 9.32 -17.08
N GLU A 159 -18.53 9.36 -16.56
CA GLU A 159 -19.09 8.23 -15.81
C GLU A 159 -19.11 6.95 -16.65
N GLU A 160 -19.45 7.05 -17.94
CA GLU A 160 -19.48 5.91 -18.85
C GLU A 160 -18.08 5.32 -19.08
N LEU A 161 -17.05 6.17 -19.22
CA LEU A 161 -15.67 5.73 -19.37
C LEU A 161 -15.21 4.97 -18.12
N PHE A 162 -15.42 5.55 -16.94
CA PHE A 162 -15.00 4.93 -15.67
C PHE A 162 -15.77 3.65 -15.39
N SER A 163 -17.08 3.61 -15.60
CA SER A 163 -17.88 2.40 -15.46
C SER A 163 -17.37 1.29 -16.39
N SER A 164 -17.07 1.62 -17.66
CA SER A 164 -16.51 0.65 -18.62
C SER A 164 -15.15 0.09 -18.17
N ILE A 165 -14.29 0.92 -17.55
CA ILE A 165 -13.01 0.46 -17.00
C ILE A 165 -13.25 -0.49 -15.83
N CYS A 166 -14.12 -0.12 -14.89
CA CYS A 166 -14.47 -0.95 -13.74
C CYS A 166 -15.08 -2.30 -14.15
N GLU A 167 -15.97 -2.32 -15.14
CA GLU A 167 -16.51 -3.56 -15.69
C GLU A 167 -15.44 -4.47 -16.30
N LYS A 168 -14.43 -3.90 -16.97
CA LYS A 168 -13.30 -4.67 -17.51
C LYS A 168 -12.43 -5.24 -16.40
N LEU A 169 -12.16 -4.47 -15.33
CA LEU A 169 -11.43 -4.95 -14.16
C LEU A 169 -12.19 -6.09 -13.48
N GLY A 170 -13.51 -5.96 -13.33
CA GLY A 170 -14.35 -7.04 -12.77
C GLY A 170 -14.26 -8.35 -13.55
N LYS A 171 -14.15 -8.30 -14.88
CA LYS A 171 -14.01 -9.50 -15.75
C LYS A 171 -12.67 -10.23 -15.54
N VAL A 172 -11.63 -9.54 -15.09
CA VAL A 172 -10.30 -10.10 -14.85
C VAL A 172 -9.96 -10.15 -13.34
N HIS A 173 -10.96 -10.05 -12.48
CA HIS A 173 -10.78 -10.00 -11.02
C HIS A 173 -9.92 -11.16 -10.49
N GLN A 174 -10.17 -12.39 -10.93
CA GLN A 174 -9.42 -13.57 -10.49
C GLN A 174 -7.95 -13.50 -10.89
N ASP A 175 -7.65 -13.01 -12.10
CA ASP A 175 -6.28 -12.81 -12.56
C ASP A 175 -5.59 -11.71 -11.77
N GLY A 176 -6.33 -10.65 -11.42
CA GLY A 176 -5.87 -9.58 -10.52
C GLY A 176 -5.48 -10.13 -9.14
N ILE A 177 -6.38 -10.88 -8.49
CA ILE A 177 -6.10 -11.50 -7.18
C ILE A 177 -4.85 -12.39 -7.24
N ALA A 178 -4.68 -13.17 -8.30
CA ALA A 178 -3.50 -14.03 -8.49
C ALA A 178 -2.19 -13.21 -8.65
N ALA A 179 -2.27 -11.99 -9.15
CA ALA A 179 -1.13 -11.09 -9.36
C ALA A 179 -0.79 -10.22 -8.13
N TYR A 180 -1.76 -9.93 -7.26
CA TYR A 180 -1.60 -8.98 -6.15
C TYR A 180 -0.82 -9.51 -4.95
N GLY A 181 -0.38 -10.76 -4.96
CA GLY A 181 0.44 -11.36 -3.92
C GLY A 181 -0.31 -12.38 -3.08
N SER A 182 0.41 -12.93 -2.08
CA SER A 182 -0.09 -13.96 -1.18
C SER A 182 -0.90 -13.38 0.00
N ASP A 183 -1.61 -14.27 0.69
CA ASP A 183 -2.28 -14.00 1.97
C ASP A 183 -3.41 -12.95 1.94
N ASN A 184 -3.86 -12.53 0.75
CA ASN A 184 -4.99 -11.61 0.59
C ASN A 184 -6.32 -12.20 1.06
N ASP A 185 -6.45 -13.52 1.14
CA ASP A 185 -7.60 -14.22 1.74
C ASP A 185 -7.75 -13.93 3.25
N GLN A 186 -6.65 -13.62 3.93
CA GLN A 186 -6.67 -13.22 5.34
C GLN A 186 -7.20 -11.79 5.54
N ARG A 187 -7.07 -10.91 4.52
CA ARG A 187 -7.53 -9.52 4.55
C ARG A 187 -8.91 -9.36 3.91
N LEU A 188 -9.15 -9.94 2.74
CA LEU A 188 -10.36 -9.75 1.93
C LEU A 188 -11.48 -10.69 2.40
N THR A 189 -12.09 -10.36 3.53
CA THR A 189 -13.07 -11.20 4.24
C THR A 189 -14.50 -10.70 4.14
N GLY A 190 -14.72 -9.51 3.59
CA GLY A 190 -16.02 -8.80 3.64
C GLY A 190 -16.24 -8.03 4.94
N LEU A 191 -15.21 -7.92 5.77
CA LEU A 191 -15.17 -7.12 7.00
C LEU A 191 -14.03 -6.11 6.91
N HIS A 192 -13.99 -5.15 7.83
CA HIS A 192 -12.89 -4.18 7.93
C HIS A 192 -12.65 -3.45 6.59
N GLU A 193 -13.72 -2.87 6.03
CA GLU A 193 -13.70 -2.07 4.80
C GLU A 193 -13.21 -2.84 3.56
N THR A 194 -13.34 -4.17 3.56
CA THR A 194 -12.99 -5.00 2.41
C THR A 194 -14.18 -5.76 1.85
N GLN A 195 -14.15 -6.07 0.55
CA GLN A 195 -15.00 -7.09 -0.05
C GLN A 195 -14.40 -8.48 0.20
N LYS A 196 -15.20 -9.52 0.02
CA LYS A 196 -14.65 -10.89 0.02
C LYS A 196 -13.77 -11.10 -1.21
N ILE A 197 -12.72 -11.89 -1.06
CA ILE A 197 -11.75 -12.17 -2.13
C ILE A 197 -12.38 -12.67 -3.44
N THR A 198 -13.58 -13.24 -3.37
CA THR A 198 -14.34 -13.73 -4.54
C THR A 198 -15.30 -12.71 -5.11
N GLU A 199 -15.45 -11.56 -4.50
CA GLU A 199 -16.42 -10.52 -4.86
C GLU A 199 -15.68 -9.31 -5.45
N PHE A 200 -16.30 -8.70 -6.47
CA PHE A 200 -15.84 -7.45 -7.06
C PHE A 200 -16.98 -6.44 -6.99
N SER A 201 -16.67 -5.26 -6.53
CA SER A 201 -17.63 -4.14 -6.53
C SER A 201 -16.93 -2.86 -6.97
N TYR A 202 -17.71 -1.91 -7.45
CA TYR A 202 -17.27 -0.56 -7.76
C TYR A 202 -18.43 0.41 -7.58
N GLY A 203 -18.10 1.69 -7.44
CA GLY A 203 -19.09 2.76 -7.26
C GLY A 203 -18.59 3.78 -6.25
N VAL A 204 -19.45 4.76 -5.93
CA VAL A 204 -19.23 5.68 -4.81
C VAL A 204 -19.74 5.02 -3.54
N SER A 205 -18.87 4.95 -2.53
CA SER A 205 -19.21 4.50 -1.18
C SER A 205 -19.77 5.67 -0.36
#